data_3a750eb072385f86cff7cca117c5aae6
#
_entry.id   3a750eb072385f86cff7cca117c5aae6
#
_cell.length_a   1.000
_cell.length_b   1.000
_cell.length_c   1.000
_cell.angle_alpha   90.00
_cell.angle_beta   90.00
_cell.angle_gamma   90.00
#
_symmetry.space_group_name_H-M   'P 1'
#
loop_
_entity.id
_entity.type
_entity.pdbx_description
1 polymer ?
#
loop_
_entity_poly.entity_id
_entity_poly.type
_entity_poly.pdbx_seq_one_letter_code
_entity_poly.pdbx_strand_id
1 'polypeptide(L)'
;MKTTVEKLNPTRVKLTVTVDEKAFKPALDKAYKTIAGQVNIPGFRKGKVPAPVLDQRVGKDAIIGQAINDGIDDFYREALISEKLRPLAAPEVDIKSAPNAQEPTKELVVELEVEVEPEFKMPDYKDVKVKVDPVKVAKMDIETELDALRARFGTLKTVERPAKMGDFTTIDLTASLEGAEIDTASDISYEIGSNQLLDGIDEALDTLTAGESTTFRSKLVGGEHAGKEAEVAVTLKAVKERELPKADDDFAQLASEFDTLDELKADIEKKVAEQLGRKQVLQARDIIVEELISKAKIPMSDVAIEREVHNHLEGEGRLEDDVHRKEVTEESQKNFQTRLILDKVVDAEEIKVEDQELIEYLAMNAQSYGMDPNDFIKQVASNGQVALYASELARRKAVDFLVANAEITDTKGNKVDYQV
;
A
#
# COMPACT_ATOMS: atom_id res chain seq x y z
N MET A 1 37.23 -10.08 5.27
CA MET A 1 36.19 -10.77 4.48
C MET A 1 36.42 -10.50 2.99
N LYS A 2 36.16 -11.47 2.11
CA LYS A 2 36.26 -11.33 0.65
C LYS A 2 34.95 -11.77 0.03
N THR A 3 34.40 -10.98 -0.88
CA THR A 3 33.17 -11.26 -1.61
C THR A 3 33.47 -11.43 -3.10
N THR A 4 32.84 -12.39 -3.75
CA THR A 4 32.82 -12.51 -5.21
C THR A 4 31.39 -12.64 -5.68
N VAL A 5 31.08 -11.99 -6.81
CA VAL A 5 29.73 -11.94 -7.39
C VAL A 5 29.73 -12.66 -8.73
N GLU A 6 28.82 -13.60 -8.90
CA GLU A 6 28.52 -14.26 -10.17
C GLU A 6 27.08 -13.89 -10.58
N LYS A 7 26.90 -13.30 -11.75
CA LYS A 7 25.57 -13.00 -12.29
C LYS A 7 24.97 -14.27 -12.89
N LEU A 8 23.89 -14.78 -12.31
CA LEU A 8 23.16 -15.96 -12.80
C LEU A 8 22.17 -15.56 -13.90
N ASN A 9 21.47 -14.45 -13.69
CA ASN A 9 20.57 -13.83 -14.67
C ASN A 9 20.46 -12.31 -14.36
N PRO A 10 19.68 -11.51 -15.12
CA PRO A 10 19.60 -10.08 -14.90
C PRO A 10 19.10 -9.64 -13.52
N THR A 11 18.36 -10.50 -12.80
CA THR A 11 17.76 -10.23 -11.50
C THR A 11 18.27 -11.13 -10.38
N ARG A 12 19.19 -12.08 -10.66
CA ARG A 12 19.69 -13.03 -9.67
C ARG A 12 21.20 -13.12 -9.71
N VAL A 13 21.83 -13.01 -8.57
CA VAL A 13 23.27 -13.13 -8.38
C VAL A 13 23.61 -14.20 -7.35
N LYS A 14 24.76 -14.81 -7.50
CA LYS A 14 25.38 -15.66 -6.48
C LYS A 14 26.53 -14.90 -5.85
N LEU A 15 26.45 -14.69 -4.56
CA LEU A 15 27.52 -14.13 -3.74
C LEU A 15 28.28 -15.27 -3.07
N THR A 16 29.58 -15.35 -3.29
CA THR A 16 30.44 -16.22 -2.49
C THR A 16 31.20 -15.37 -1.50
N VAL A 17 30.86 -15.52 -0.24
CA VAL A 17 31.44 -14.77 0.89
C VAL A 17 32.43 -15.66 1.62
N THR A 18 33.69 -15.27 1.58
CA THR A 18 34.79 -15.95 2.32
C THR A 18 35.15 -15.11 3.55
N VAL A 19 34.94 -15.68 4.71
CA VAL A 19 35.23 -15.06 6.01
C VAL A 19 36.42 -15.73 6.64
N ASP A 20 37.52 -15.02 6.74
CA ASP A 20 38.75 -15.49 7.42
C ASP A 20 38.59 -15.50 8.93
N GLU A 21 39.51 -16.13 9.63
CA GLU A 21 39.51 -16.24 11.10
C GLU A 21 39.36 -14.86 11.78
N LYS A 22 40.02 -13.84 11.25
CA LYS A 22 40.00 -12.49 11.82
C LYS A 22 38.62 -11.84 11.70
N ALA A 23 37.97 -11.99 10.56
CA ALA A 23 36.64 -11.47 10.33
C ALA A 23 35.55 -12.29 11.05
N PHE A 24 35.78 -13.59 11.27
CA PHE A 24 34.88 -14.48 12.00
C PHE A 24 34.91 -14.29 13.51
N LYS A 25 36.06 -13.83 14.07
CA LYS A 25 36.29 -13.70 15.53
C LYS A 25 35.20 -12.89 16.26
N PRO A 26 34.72 -11.72 15.77
CA PRO A 26 33.65 -10.99 16.46
C PRO A 26 32.33 -11.77 16.60
N ALA A 27 31.96 -12.54 15.58
CA ALA A 27 30.79 -13.42 15.63
C ALA A 27 30.96 -14.54 16.64
N LEU A 28 32.15 -15.14 16.70
CA LEU A 28 32.50 -16.17 17.66
C LEU A 28 32.49 -15.63 19.12
N ASP A 29 33.06 -14.44 19.35
CA ASP A 29 33.05 -13.78 20.67
C ASP A 29 31.61 -13.43 21.12
N LYS A 30 30.72 -13.05 20.18
CA LYS A 30 29.29 -12.81 20.44
C LYS A 30 28.58 -14.10 20.81
N ALA A 31 28.82 -15.20 20.09
CA ALA A 31 28.24 -16.52 20.37
C ALA A 31 28.64 -17.04 21.76
N TYR A 32 29.90 -16.90 22.14
CA TYR A 32 30.34 -17.25 23.52
C TYR A 32 29.56 -16.46 24.58
N LYS A 33 29.31 -15.16 24.37
CA LYS A 33 28.55 -14.32 25.33
C LYS A 33 27.08 -14.73 25.37
N THR A 34 26.48 -15.00 24.23
CA THR A 34 25.07 -15.43 24.09
C THR A 34 24.89 -16.75 24.85
N ILE A 35 25.70 -17.75 24.54
CA ILE A 35 25.63 -19.08 25.16
C ILE A 35 25.93 -19.01 26.67
N ALA A 36 26.94 -18.24 27.10
CA ALA A 36 27.20 -18.03 28.51
C ALA A 36 26.00 -17.45 29.28
N GLY A 37 25.19 -16.61 28.59
CA GLY A 37 23.94 -16.04 29.11
C GLY A 37 22.75 -17.00 29.13
N GLN A 38 22.77 -18.06 28.35
CA GLN A 38 21.69 -19.04 28.24
C GLN A 38 21.89 -20.27 29.13
N VAL A 39 23.13 -20.73 29.26
CA VAL A 39 23.44 -21.95 30.02
C VAL A 39 23.63 -21.67 31.54
N ASN A 40 23.22 -22.65 32.36
CA ASN A 40 23.43 -22.64 33.78
C ASN A 40 24.47 -23.71 34.12
N ILE A 41 25.73 -23.28 34.43
CA ILE A 41 26.84 -24.18 34.75
C ILE A 41 27.14 -24.06 36.24
N PRO A 42 27.06 -25.14 37.03
CA PRO A 42 27.37 -25.10 38.44
C PRO A 42 28.75 -24.54 38.71
N GLY A 43 28.87 -23.63 39.69
CA GLY A 43 30.12 -22.95 40.06
C GLY A 43 30.39 -21.64 39.30
N PHE A 44 29.58 -21.27 38.32
CA PHE A 44 29.74 -20.01 37.57
C PHE A 44 28.47 -19.19 37.59
N ARG A 45 28.62 -17.85 37.66
CA ARG A 45 27.52 -16.93 37.52
C ARG A 45 27.08 -16.87 36.04
N LYS A 46 25.79 -16.91 35.78
CA LYS A 46 25.19 -16.78 34.45
C LYS A 46 25.77 -15.59 33.68
N GLY A 47 26.22 -15.81 32.44
CA GLY A 47 26.88 -14.79 31.61
C GLY A 47 28.39 -14.56 31.95
N LYS A 48 28.97 -15.27 32.90
CA LYS A 48 30.39 -15.12 33.31
C LYS A 48 31.14 -16.44 33.25
N VAL A 49 30.70 -17.37 32.43
CA VAL A 49 31.35 -18.66 32.20
C VAL A 49 32.52 -18.48 31.23
N PRO A 50 33.76 -18.92 31.60
CA PRO A 50 34.92 -18.84 30.70
C PRO A 50 34.78 -19.73 29.47
N ALA A 51 35.32 -19.27 28.30
CA ALA A 51 35.23 -20.00 27.03
C ALA A 51 35.69 -21.49 27.13
N PRO A 52 36.82 -21.86 27.79
CA PRO A 52 37.22 -23.27 27.90
C PRO A 52 36.22 -24.17 28.62
N VAL A 53 35.44 -23.60 29.55
CA VAL A 53 34.41 -24.34 30.28
C VAL A 53 33.17 -24.53 29.40
N LEU A 54 32.83 -23.53 28.57
CA LEU A 54 31.77 -23.63 27.59
C LEU A 54 32.12 -24.67 26.52
N ASP A 55 33.36 -24.68 26.02
CA ASP A 55 33.83 -25.66 25.04
C ASP A 55 33.69 -27.11 25.56
N GLN A 56 33.97 -27.34 26.85
CA GLN A 56 33.82 -28.67 27.46
C GLN A 56 32.35 -29.07 27.70
N ARG A 57 31.49 -28.13 28.05
CA ARG A 57 30.11 -28.42 28.47
C ARG A 57 29.08 -28.38 27.35
N VAL A 58 29.25 -27.45 26.44
CA VAL A 58 28.35 -27.23 25.31
C VAL A 58 28.90 -27.85 24.04
N GLY A 59 30.21 -27.89 23.90
CA GLY A 59 30.93 -28.33 22.71
C GLY A 59 31.32 -27.16 21.80
N LYS A 60 32.57 -27.17 21.35
CA LYS A 60 33.10 -26.07 20.51
C LYS A 60 32.38 -25.96 19.16
N ASP A 61 31.98 -27.10 18.57
CA ASP A 61 31.24 -27.12 17.30
C ASP A 61 29.86 -26.45 17.42
N ALA A 62 29.17 -26.65 18.57
CA ALA A 62 27.87 -25.99 18.79
C ALA A 62 28.02 -24.46 18.92
N ILE A 63 29.13 -23.99 19.55
CA ILE A 63 29.43 -22.57 19.70
C ILE A 63 29.77 -21.96 18.31
N ILE A 64 30.57 -22.67 17.52
CA ILE A 64 30.89 -22.25 16.13
C ILE A 64 29.62 -22.22 15.30
N GLY A 65 28.78 -23.24 15.41
CA GLY A 65 27.46 -23.25 14.69
C GLY A 65 26.59 -22.05 15.05
N GLN A 66 26.53 -21.69 16.34
CA GLN A 66 25.81 -20.49 16.78
C GLN A 66 26.45 -19.20 16.22
N ALA A 67 27.81 -19.14 16.21
CA ALA A 67 28.50 -17.98 15.65
C ALA A 67 28.25 -17.80 14.14
N ILE A 68 28.16 -18.90 13.40
CA ILE A 68 27.83 -18.88 11.98
C ILE A 68 26.38 -18.38 11.79
N ASN A 69 25.43 -18.97 12.51
CA ASN A 69 24.02 -18.59 12.43
C ASN A 69 23.80 -17.10 12.74
N ASP A 70 24.38 -16.63 13.84
CA ASP A 70 24.26 -15.23 14.28
C ASP A 70 25.03 -14.25 13.39
N GLY A 71 26.05 -14.73 12.65
CA GLY A 71 26.93 -13.92 11.82
C GLY A 71 26.53 -13.81 10.36
N ILE A 72 25.75 -14.77 9.83
CA ILE A 72 25.39 -14.82 8.40
C ILE A 72 24.74 -13.51 7.94
N ASP A 73 23.80 -12.97 8.70
CA ASP A 73 23.10 -11.75 8.34
C ASP A 73 24.05 -10.54 8.27
N ASP A 74 25.02 -10.47 9.19
CA ASP A 74 26.00 -9.39 9.20
C ASP A 74 26.97 -9.51 8.01
N PHE A 75 27.43 -10.72 7.69
CA PHE A 75 28.29 -10.98 6.53
C PHE A 75 27.58 -10.72 5.22
N TYR A 76 26.30 -11.12 5.11
CA TYR A 76 25.46 -10.84 3.97
C TYR A 76 25.27 -9.35 3.74
N ARG A 77 24.92 -8.60 4.79
CA ARG A 77 24.74 -7.14 4.73
C ARG A 77 26.02 -6.44 4.29
N GLU A 78 27.20 -6.84 4.85
CA GLU A 78 28.49 -6.28 4.44
C GLU A 78 28.80 -6.59 2.97
N ALA A 79 28.49 -7.81 2.52
CA ALA A 79 28.66 -8.21 1.12
C ALA A 79 27.78 -7.36 0.16
N LEU A 80 26.51 -7.15 0.50
CA LEU A 80 25.61 -6.31 -0.29
C LEU A 80 26.10 -4.86 -0.40
N ILE A 81 26.56 -4.29 0.70
CA ILE A 81 27.08 -2.91 0.74
C ILE A 81 28.36 -2.80 -0.11
N SER A 82 29.29 -3.76 0.03
CA SER A 82 30.57 -3.75 -0.73
C SER A 82 30.35 -3.84 -2.24
N GLU A 83 29.36 -4.62 -2.66
CA GLU A 83 29.04 -4.85 -4.07
C GLU A 83 27.93 -3.93 -4.60
N LYS A 84 27.39 -3.01 -3.74
CA LYS A 84 26.32 -2.07 -4.06
C LYS A 84 25.05 -2.74 -4.62
N LEU A 85 24.73 -3.91 -4.10
CA LEU A 85 23.55 -4.67 -4.49
C LEU A 85 22.35 -4.30 -3.63
N ARG A 86 21.18 -4.21 -4.27
CA ARG A 86 19.87 -3.98 -3.61
C ARG A 86 19.06 -5.26 -3.68
N PRO A 87 18.90 -6.01 -2.57
CA PRO A 87 18.19 -7.27 -2.58
C PRO A 87 16.68 -7.05 -2.67
N LEU A 88 15.99 -7.91 -3.43
CA LEU A 88 14.53 -7.95 -3.57
C LEU A 88 13.90 -9.01 -2.66
N ALA A 89 14.71 -9.98 -2.20
CA ALA A 89 14.26 -11.10 -1.42
C ALA A 89 15.34 -11.52 -0.40
N ALA A 90 14.94 -12.30 0.60
CA ALA A 90 15.89 -12.99 1.46
C ALA A 90 16.74 -13.96 0.62
N PRO A 91 18.04 -14.11 0.93
CA PRO A 91 18.92 -14.99 0.18
C PRO A 91 18.61 -16.46 0.45
N GLU A 92 18.91 -17.31 -0.55
CA GLU A 92 19.10 -18.74 -0.33
C GLU A 92 20.53 -18.94 0.14
N VAL A 93 20.73 -19.59 1.30
CA VAL A 93 22.02 -19.71 1.96
C VAL A 93 22.55 -21.14 1.88
N ASP A 94 23.76 -21.33 1.37
CA ASP A 94 24.45 -22.61 1.34
C ASP A 94 25.87 -22.46 1.91
N ILE A 95 26.19 -23.24 2.95
CA ILE A 95 27.49 -23.22 3.63
C ILE A 95 28.40 -24.28 2.98
N LYS A 96 29.37 -23.84 2.18
CA LYS A 96 30.31 -24.72 1.49
C LYS A 96 31.46 -25.18 2.36
N SER A 97 31.92 -24.33 3.27
CA SER A 97 33.02 -24.63 4.20
C SER A 97 32.79 -23.90 5.49
N ALA A 98 33.07 -24.51 6.60
CA ALA A 98 32.95 -23.90 7.91
C ALA A 98 34.14 -24.34 8.84
N PRO A 99 34.57 -23.47 9.76
CA PRO A 99 35.47 -23.87 10.84
C PRO A 99 34.78 -24.90 11.74
N ASN A 100 35.56 -25.73 12.38
CA ASN A 100 35.09 -26.72 13.34
C ASN A 100 36.10 -26.89 14.48
N ALA A 101 35.83 -27.76 15.47
CA ALA A 101 36.69 -27.96 16.61
C ALA A 101 38.10 -28.45 16.24
N GLN A 102 38.23 -29.26 15.17
CA GLN A 102 39.50 -29.81 14.68
C GLN A 102 40.27 -28.80 13.81
N GLU A 103 39.54 -28.00 13.01
CA GLU A 103 40.04 -27.00 12.06
C GLU A 103 39.46 -25.60 12.40
N PRO A 104 39.83 -25.02 13.55
CA PRO A 104 39.23 -23.76 14.01
C PRO A 104 39.62 -22.53 13.18
N THR A 105 40.70 -22.63 12.40
CA THR A 105 41.23 -21.56 11.53
C THR A 105 40.74 -21.69 10.08
N LYS A 106 39.94 -22.72 9.79
CA LYS A 106 39.35 -22.91 8.47
C LYS A 106 38.43 -21.75 8.13
N GLU A 107 38.52 -21.27 6.89
CA GLU A 107 37.65 -20.18 6.41
C GLU A 107 36.19 -20.62 6.33
N LEU A 108 35.28 -19.75 6.75
CA LEU A 108 33.86 -19.88 6.49
C LEU A 108 33.60 -19.41 5.06
N VAL A 109 33.07 -20.29 4.23
CA VAL A 109 32.66 -19.98 2.87
C VAL A 109 31.17 -20.21 2.74
N VAL A 110 30.44 -19.12 2.46
CA VAL A 110 29.00 -19.13 2.31
C VAL A 110 28.67 -18.70 0.88
N GLU A 111 27.87 -19.49 0.18
CA GLU A 111 27.21 -19.10 -1.06
C GLU A 111 25.79 -18.60 -0.77
N LEU A 112 25.46 -17.44 -1.32
CA LEU A 112 24.18 -16.76 -1.13
C LEU A 112 23.61 -16.48 -2.52
N GLU A 113 22.52 -17.15 -2.87
CA GLU A 113 21.79 -16.79 -4.08
C GLU A 113 20.73 -15.75 -3.73
N VAL A 114 20.76 -14.62 -4.42
CA VAL A 114 20.01 -13.42 -4.07
C VAL A 114 19.30 -12.84 -5.29
N GLU A 115 18.00 -12.61 -5.17
CA GLU A 115 17.29 -11.77 -6.14
C GLU A 115 17.64 -10.30 -5.86
N VAL A 116 18.10 -9.60 -6.92
CA VAL A 116 18.55 -8.21 -6.84
C VAL A 116 17.83 -7.32 -7.85
N GLU A 117 17.81 -6.03 -7.59
CA GLU A 117 17.32 -5.06 -8.57
C GLU A 117 18.11 -5.17 -9.86
N PRO A 118 17.42 -5.26 -11.03
CA PRO A 118 18.08 -5.41 -12.31
C PRO A 118 18.80 -4.13 -12.73
N GLU A 119 19.92 -4.32 -13.40
CA GLU A 119 20.53 -3.24 -14.16
C GLU A 119 19.80 -3.07 -15.51
N PHE A 120 19.32 -1.88 -15.79
CA PHE A 120 18.70 -1.53 -17.07
C PHE A 120 19.15 -0.14 -17.51
N LYS A 121 19.04 0.12 -18.82
CA LYS A 121 19.34 1.42 -19.38
C LYS A 121 18.13 2.34 -19.24
N MET A 122 18.29 3.42 -18.51
CA MET A 122 17.27 4.45 -18.41
C MET A 122 17.01 5.08 -19.79
N PRO A 123 15.77 5.10 -20.29
CA PRO A 123 15.43 5.86 -21.50
C PRO A 123 15.60 7.35 -21.25
N ASP A 124 15.61 8.13 -22.33
CA ASP A 124 15.56 9.58 -22.23
C ASP A 124 14.20 9.99 -21.66
N TYR A 125 14.24 10.65 -20.51
CA TYR A 125 13.07 11.10 -19.75
C TYR A 125 12.92 12.62 -19.73
N LYS A 126 13.86 13.34 -20.36
CA LYS A 126 13.76 14.78 -20.59
C LYS A 126 13.04 14.99 -21.93
N ASP A 127 12.14 15.95 -21.97
CA ASP A 127 11.35 16.27 -23.16
C ASP A 127 10.37 15.16 -23.63
N VAL A 128 9.85 14.36 -22.71
CA VAL A 128 8.80 13.37 -23.02
C VAL A 128 7.54 14.10 -23.50
N LYS A 129 6.98 13.64 -24.63
CA LYS A 129 5.79 14.26 -25.23
C LYS A 129 4.55 13.43 -24.93
N VAL A 130 3.61 14.01 -24.23
CA VAL A 130 2.41 13.32 -23.76
C VAL A 130 1.16 13.98 -24.29
N LYS A 131 0.17 13.16 -24.66
CA LYS A 131 -1.17 13.61 -25.03
C LYS A 131 -2.17 13.15 -23.99
N VAL A 132 -2.94 14.09 -23.48
CA VAL A 132 -3.98 13.86 -22.47
C VAL A 132 -5.35 14.27 -23.02
N ASP A 133 -6.40 13.81 -22.35
CA ASP A 133 -7.76 14.24 -22.72
C ASP A 133 -7.96 15.73 -22.42
N PRO A 134 -8.71 16.46 -23.26
CA PRO A 134 -8.97 17.88 -23.03
C PRO A 134 -9.91 18.05 -21.83
N VAL A 135 -9.66 19.04 -21.00
CA VAL A 135 -10.63 19.47 -19.98
C VAL A 135 -11.87 20.01 -20.71
N LYS A 136 -13.00 19.35 -20.50
CA LYS A 136 -14.28 19.75 -21.03
C LYS A 136 -15.34 19.60 -19.96
N VAL A 137 -15.80 20.71 -19.41
CA VAL A 137 -16.94 20.74 -18.51
C VAL A 137 -18.21 20.53 -19.31
N ALA A 138 -18.95 19.47 -19.07
CA ALA A 138 -20.25 19.27 -19.64
C ALA A 138 -21.34 19.94 -18.77
N LYS A 139 -22.44 20.34 -19.36
CA LYS A 139 -23.56 20.90 -18.59
C LYS A 139 -24.07 19.92 -17.53
N MET A 140 -24.04 18.62 -17.85
CA MET A 140 -24.43 17.57 -16.90
C MET A 140 -23.52 17.54 -15.66
N ASP A 141 -22.22 17.83 -15.79
CA ASP A 141 -21.30 17.87 -14.64
C ASP A 141 -21.69 18.99 -13.66
N ILE A 142 -22.04 20.17 -14.21
CA ILE A 142 -22.52 21.31 -13.42
C ILE A 142 -23.84 20.98 -12.75
N GLU A 143 -24.78 20.35 -13.45
CA GLU A 143 -26.07 19.96 -12.92
C GLU A 143 -25.90 18.91 -11.81
N THR A 144 -25.03 17.93 -12.00
CA THR A 144 -24.72 16.90 -10.99
C THR A 144 -24.17 17.51 -9.72
N GLU A 145 -23.19 18.42 -9.81
CA GLU A 145 -22.62 19.09 -8.63
C GLU A 145 -23.64 20.03 -7.96
N LEU A 146 -24.46 20.72 -8.75
CA LEU A 146 -25.55 21.55 -8.21
C LEU A 146 -26.57 20.71 -7.47
N ASP A 147 -26.97 19.55 -8.02
CA ASP A 147 -27.93 18.66 -7.36
C ASP A 147 -27.33 17.99 -6.14
N ALA A 148 -26.04 17.66 -6.13
CA ALA A 148 -25.32 17.21 -4.95
C ALA A 148 -25.31 18.29 -3.83
N LEU A 149 -25.12 19.55 -4.19
CA LEU A 149 -25.22 20.67 -3.26
C LEU A 149 -26.66 20.81 -2.74
N ARG A 150 -27.66 20.76 -3.62
CA ARG A 150 -29.10 20.83 -3.26
C ARG A 150 -29.49 19.68 -2.33
N ALA A 151 -28.93 18.50 -2.52
CA ALA A 151 -29.19 17.32 -1.68
C ALA A 151 -28.83 17.54 -0.21
N ARG A 152 -27.82 18.37 0.07
CA ARG A 152 -27.43 18.73 1.45
C ARG A 152 -28.47 19.57 2.18
N PHE A 153 -29.28 20.29 1.43
CA PHE A 153 -30.38 21.15 1.91
C PHE A 153 -31.76 20.55 1.66
N GLY A 154 -31.79 19.31 1.16
CA GLY A 154 -33.02 18.58 0.87
C GLY A 154 -33.79 18.23 2.13
N THR A 155 -35.12 18.21 2.03
CA THR A 155 -36.02 17.75 3.08
C THR A 155 -36.52 16.34 2.78
N LEU A 156 -36.66 15.50 3.80
CA LEU A 156 -37.19 14.16 3.65
C LEU A 156 -38.71 14.17 3.82
N LYS A 157 -39.41 13.71 2.78
CA LYS A 157 -40.87 13.62 2.75
C LYS A 157 -41.32 12.16 2.67
N THR A 158 -42.14 11.72 3.60
CA THR A 158 -42.70 10.37 3.57
C THR A 158 -43.60 10.20 2.34
N VAL A 159 -43.42 9.06 1.67
CA VAL A 159 -44.18 8.72 0.43
C VAL A 159 -44.77 7.31 0.57
N GLU A 160 -45.97 7.11 0.01
CA GLU A 160 -46.68 5.84 0.00
C GLU A 160 -46.55 5.18 -1.40
N ARG A 161 -45.32 4.80 -1.72
CA ARG A 161 -45.00 4.08 -2.98
C ARG A 161 -43.85 3.08 -2.68
N PRO A 162 -43.65 2.12 -3.60
CA PRO A 162 -42.48 1.25 -3.51
C PRO A 162 -41.18 2.06 -3.44
N ALA A 163 -40.24 1.56 -2.61
CA ALA A 163 -38.90 2.12 -2.46
C ALA A 163 -38.10 1.96 -3.76
N LYS A 164 -37.22 2.90 -4.04
CA LYS A 164 -36.30 2.92 -5.18
C LYS A 164 -34.94 3.46 -4.76
N MET A 165 -33.95 3.26 -5.62
CA MET A 165 -32.60 3.83 -5.42
C MET A 165 -32.65 5.34 -5.14
N GLY A 166 -31.91 5.78 -4.14
CA GLY A 166 -31.85 7.17 -3.66
C GLY A 166 -32.92 7.56 -2.65
N ASP A 167 -33.86 6.67 -2.31
CA ASP A 167 -34.82 6.91 -1.23
C ASP A 167 -34.20 6.67 0.14
N PHE A 168 -34.64 7.41 1.12
CA PHE A 168 -34.35 7.17 2.53
C PHE A 168 -35.40 6.25 3.13
N THR A 169 -34.94 5.21 3.78
CA THR A 169 -35.82 4.24 4.41
C THR A 169 -35.63 4.24 5.92
N THR A 170 -36.69 3.87 6.62
CA THR A 170 -36.60 3.46 8.03
C THR A 170 -36.85 1.97 8.04
N ILE A 171 -35.89 1.21 8.51
CA ILE A 171 -35.89 -0.26 8.46
C ILE A 171 -35.63 -0.88 9.81
N ASP A 172 -36.14 -2.10 10.01
CA ASP A 172 -35.70 -3.01 11.07
C ASP A 172 -34.97 -4.17 10.41
N LEU A 173 -33.86 -4.58 11.03
CA LEU A 173 -33.06 -5.73 10.61
C LEU A 173 -33.02 -6.79 11.70
N THR A 174 -33.11 -8.06 11.33
CA THR A 174 -32.91 -9.21 12.20
C THR A 174 -32.01 -10.21 11.51
N ALA A 175 -30.83 -10.45 12.07
CA ALA A 175 -29.88 -11.43 11.57
C ALA A 175 -30.05 -12.77 12.29
N SER A 176 -30.06 -13.85 11.52
CA SER A 176 -30.20 -15.23 12.01
C SER A 176 -29.09 -16.12 11.45
N LEU A 177 -28.52 -16.96 12.31
CA LEU A 177 -27.54 -17.98 11.94
C LEU A 177 -28.11 -19.37 12.32
N GLU A 178 -28.15 -20.27 11.35
CA GLU A 178 -28.71 -21.63 11.53
C GLU A 178 -30.14 -21.67 12.18
N GLY A 179 -30.93 -20.62 11.90
CA GLY A 179 -32.28 -20.46 12.42
C GLY A 179 -32.40 -19.87 13.84
N ALA A 180 -31.27 -19.52 14.46
CA ALA A 180 -31.25 -18.79 15.71
C ALA A 180 -31.01 -17.30 15.47
N GLU A 181 -31.82 -16.44 16.06
CA GLU A 181 -31.64 -14.98 16.02
C GLU A 181 -30.37 -14.62 16.81
N ILE A 182 -29.47 -13.86 16.17
CA ILE A 182 -28.17 -13.48 16.74
C ILE A 182 -28.03 -11.98 16.97
N ASP A 183 -28.74 -11.16 16.18
CA ASP A 183 -28.69 -9.70 16.30
C ASP A 183 -29.95 -9.06 15.75
N THR A 184 -30.35 -7.91 16.34
CA THR A 184 -31.49 -7.11 15.88
C THR A 184 -31.16 -5.62 15.97
N ALA A 185 -31.59 -4.89 14.96
CA ALA A 185 -31.48 -3.43 14.94
C ALA A 185 -32.79 -2.84 14.43
N SER A 186 -33.31 -1.85 15.14
CA SER A 186 -34.61 -1.25 14.85
C SER A 186 -34.47 0.23 14.52
N ASP A 187 -35.40 0.74 13.70
CA ASP A 187 -35.47 2.16 13.31
C ASP A 187 -34.19 2.71 12.67
N ILE A 188 -33.48 1.87 11.91
CA ILE A 188 -32.30 2.31 11.18
C ILE A 188 -32.73 3.18 10.01
N SER A 189 -32.12 4.37 9.89
CA SER A 189 -32.26 5.21 8.70
C SER A 189 -31.21 4.79 7.67
N TYR A 190 -31.63 4.43 6.48
CA TYR A 190 -30.77 3.98 5.41
C TYR A 190 -31.14 4.63 4.07
N GLU A 191 -30.15 5.14 3.34
CA GLU A 191 -30.31 5.61 1.97
C GLU A 191 -30.01 4.45 1.01
N ILE A 192 -30.99 4.02 0.22
CA ILE A 192 -30.85 2.94 -0.77
C ILE A 192 -29.82 3.35 -1.83
N GLY A 193 -28.78 2.52 -2.01
CA GLY A 193 -27.67 2.80 -2.93
C GLY A 193 -26.46 3.44 -2.26
N SER A 194 -26.48 3.69 -0.96
CA SER A 194 -25.33 4.25 -0.22
C SER A 194 -24.24 3.22 0.04
N ASN A 195 -24.50 1.92 -0.05
CA ASN A 195 -23.60 0.81 0.28
C ASN A 195 -22.97 0.91 1.70
N GLN A 196 -23.68 1.52 2.65
CA GLN A 196 -23.18 1.75 4.03
C GLN A 196 -23.61 0.68 5.04
N LEU A 197 -24.39 -0.32 4.60
CA LEU A 197 -24.86 -1.43 5.43
C LEU A 197 -24.39 -2.78 4.85
N LEU A 198 -25.26 -3.78 4.93
CA LEU A 198 -24.98 -5.14 4.51
C LEU A 198 -25.09 -5.29 2.99
N ASP A 199 -24.20 -6.09 2.39
CA ASP A 199 -24.29 -6.44 0.97
C ASP A 199 -25.62 -7.08 0.64
N GLY A 200 -26.26 -6.67 -0.46
CA GLY A 200 -27.56 -7.17 -0.93
C GLY A 200 -28.79 -6.48 -0.29
N ILE A 201 -28.58 -5.50 0.60
CA ILE A 201 -29.70 -4.78 1.22
C ILE A 201 -30.41 -3.86 0.22
N ASP A 202 -29.70 -3.29 -0.74
CA ASP A 202 -30.27 -2.41 -1.74
C ASP A 202 -31.24 -3.15 -2.64
N GLU A 203 -30.86 -4.35 -3.09
CA GLU A 203 -31.72 -5.22 -3.89
C GLU A 203 -32.91 -5.75 -3.07
N ALA A 204 -32.67 -6.01 -1.78
CA ALA A 204 -33.75 -6.49 -0.90
C ALA A 204 -34.79 -5.41 -0.62
N LEU A 205 -34.40 -4.15 -0.57
CA LEU A 205 -35.32 -3.02 -0.34
C LEU A 205 -35.98 -2.50 -1.61
N ASP A 206 -35.37 -2.74 -2.78
CA ASP A 206 -35.94 -2.28 -4.04
C ASP A 206 -37.34 -2.86 -4.25
N THR A 207 -38.28 -2.00 -4.65
CA THR A 207 -39.70 -2.34 -4.87
C THR A 207 -40.53 -2.68 -3.63
N LEU A 208 -39.97 -2.74 -2.41
CA LEU A 208 -40.77 -2.94 -1.20
C LEU A 208 -41.59 -1.68 -0.87
N THR A 209 -42.77 -1.90 -0.29
CA THR A 209 -43.61 -0.85 0.28
C THR A 209 -43.55 -0.87 1.82
N ALA A 210 -43.89 0.25 2.45
CA ALA A 210 -43.90 0.35 3.91
C ALA A 210 -44.82 -0.72 4.52
N GLY A 211 -44.29 -1.47 5.48
CA GLY A 211 -44.94 -2.61 6.16
C GLY A 211 -44.56 -3.98 5.56
N GLU A 212 -43.87 -4.04 4.43
CA GLU A 212 -43.40 -5.28 3.84
C GLU A 212 -42.04 -5.71 4.41
N SER A 213 -41.78 -7.01 4.36
CA SER A 213 -40.53 -7.61 4.81
C SER A 213 -40.02 -8.61 3.77
N THR A 214 -38.71 -8.72 3.68
CA THR A 214 -38.04 -9.75 2.87
C THR A 214 -36.81 -10.29 3.60
N THR A 215 -36.22 -11.35 3.06
CA THR A 215 -34.98 -11.95 3.59
C THR A 215 -33.93 -12.03 2.50
N PHE A 216 -32.70 -11.79 2.87
CA PHE A 216 -31.55 -11.93 1.99
C PHE A 216 -30.36 -12.51 2.77
N ARG A 217 -29.31 -12.94 2.07
CA ARG A 217 -28.09 -13.44 2.71
C ARG A 217 -26.98 -12.42 2.57
N SER A 218 -26.27 -12.21 3.67
CA SER A 218 -25.14 -11.30 3.72
C SER A 218 -24.09 -11.72 4.73
N LYS A 219 -22.85 -11.27 4.53
CA LYS A 219 -21.80 -11.40 5.51
C LYS A 219 -21.95 -10.32 6.58
N LEU A 220 -21.90 -10.72 7.84
CA LEU A 220 -21.98 -9.79 8.96
C LEU A 220 -20.71 -8.94 9.06
N VAL A 221 -20.87 -7.62 9.19
CA VAL A 221 -19.75 -6.66 9.21
C VAL A 221 -19.13 -6.51 10.59
N GLY A 222 -19.86 -6.91 11.69
CA GLY A 222 -19.41 -6.70 13.06
C GLY A 222 -19.94 -7.72 14.07
N GLY A 223 -19.55 -7.58 15.34
CA GLY A 223 -19.96 -8.44 16.44
C GLY A 223 -19.20 -9.77 16.52
N GLU A 224 -19.67 -10.70 17.39
CA GLU A 224 -19.03 -12.02 17.60
C GLU A 224 -19.06 -12.92 16.35
N HIS A 225 -19.91 -12.60 15.39
CA HIS A 225 -20.11 -13.38 14.16
C HIS A 225 -19.62 -12.68 12.90
N ALA A 226 -18.78 -11.66 13.02
CA ALA A 226 -18.21 -10.93 11.89
C ALA A 226 -17.59 -11.88 10.84
N GLY A 227 -17.88 -11.64 9.56
CA GLY A 227 -17.42 -12.44 8.42
C GLY A 227 -18.21 -13.73 8.16
N LYS A 228 -19.17 -14.12 9.03
CA LYS A 228 -20.05 -15.26 8.77
C LYS A 228 -21.22 -14.84 7.89
N GLU A 229 -21.63 -15.74 7.00
CA GLU A 229 -22.84 -15.57 6.18
C GLU A 229 -24.07 -15.85 7.05
N ALA A 230 -24.98 -14.88 7.14
CA ALA A 230 -26.22 -14.97 7.90
C ALA A 230 -27.44 -14.69 7.02
N GLU A 231 -28.58 -15.19 7.39
CA GLU A 231 -29.87 -14.82 6.84
C GLU A 231 -30.38 -13.57 7.56
N VAL A 232 -30.63 -12.51 6.80
CA VAL A 232 -31.05 -11.20 7.34
C VAL A 232 -32.46 -10.91 6.86
N ALA A 233 -33.39 -10.80 7.82
CA ALA A 233 -34.72 -10.30 7.55
C ALA A 233 -34.73 -8.77 7.67
N VAL A 234 -35.22 -8.09 6.64
CA VAL A 234 -35.40 -6.63 6.63
C VAL A 234 -36.89 -6.31 6.58
N THR A 235 -37.36 -5.42 7.44
CA THR A 235 -38.70 -4.89 7.43
C THR A 235 -38.67 -3.41 7.11
N LEU A 236 -39.33 -3.01 6.03
CA LEU A 236 -39.41 -1.62 5.61
C LEU A 236 -40.56 -0.90 6.35
N LYS A 237 -40.25 0.03 7.24
CA LYS A 237 -41.23 0.80 8.04
C LYS A 237 -41.75 2.03 7.32
N ALA A 238 -40.87 2.77 6.67
CA ALA A 238 -41.23 4.00 5.97
C ALA A 238 -40.29 4.25 4.80
N VAL A 239 -40.83 4.79 3.73
CA VAL A 239 -40.09 5.33 2.59
C VAL A 239 -40.16 6.84 2.62
N LYS A 240 -39.01 7.50 2.48
CA LYS A 240 -38.92 8.96 2.41
C LYS A 240 -38.16 9.36 1.16
N GLU A 241 -38.74 10.22 0.36
CA GLU A 241 -38.08 10.81 -0.79
C GLU A 241 -37.40 12.11 -0.38
N ARG A 242 -36.17 12.33 -0.87
CA ARG A 242 -35.47 13.61 -0.68
C ARG A 242 -36.03 14.64 -1.65
N GLU A 243 -36.78 15.61 -1.15
CA GLU A 243 -37.26 16.75 -1.94
C GLU A 243 -36.15 17.82 -1.98
N LEU A 244 -35.62 18.04 -3.18
CA LEU A 244 -34.57 19.04 -3.38
C LEU A 244 -35.17 20.44 -3.42
N PRO A 245 -34.55 21.45 -2.77
CA PRO A 245 -34.97 22.84 -2.91
C PRO A 245 -34.89 23.25 -4.40
N LYS A 246 -35.69 24.22 -4.80
CA LYS A 246 -35.61 24.74 -6.16
C LYS A 246 -34.25 25.33 -6.45
N ALA A 247 -33.76 25.14 -7.67
CA ALA A 247 -32.53 25.78 -8.13
C ALA A 247 -32.88 27.21 -8.62
N ASP A 248 -32.83 28.16 -7.70
CA ASP A 248 -33.11 29.58 -7.93
C ASP A 248 -32.14 30.45 -7.11
N ASP A 249 -32.31 31.76 -7.17
CA ASP A 249 -31.46 32.73 -6.47
C ASP A 249 -31.60 32.61 -4.95
N ASP A 250 -32.80 32.28 -4.45
CA ASP A 250 -33.00 32.05 -3.02
C ASP A 250 -32.16 30.85 -2.51
N PHE A 251 -32.05 29.81 -3.35
CA PHE A 251 -31.18 28.67 -3.05
C PHE A 251 -29.68 29.06 -3.09
N ALA A 252 -29.27 29.86 -4.07
CA ALA A 252 -27.88 30.32 -4.17
C ALA A 252 -27.46 31.08 -2.92
N GLN A 253 -28.28 31.98 -2.42
CA GLN A 253 -28.06 32.74 -1.18
C GLN A 253 -28.09 31.85 0.08
N LEU A 254 -28.91 30.80 0.09
CA LEU A 254 -28.96 29.85 1.21
C LEU A 254 -27.72 28.95 1.30
N ALA A 255 -27.23 28.48 0.15
CA ALA A 255 -26.22 27.41 0.06
C ALA A 255 -24.80 27.91 -0.18
N SER A 256 -24.62 29.21 -0.49
CA SER A 256 -23.34 29.80 -0.87
C SER A 256 -23.24 31.28 -0.51
N GLU A 257 -22.13 31.92 -0.89
CA GLU A 257 -21.90 33.34 -0.77
C GLU A 257 -22.41 34.18 -1.97
N PHE A 258 -23.03 33.51 -2.96
CA PHE A 258 -23.49 34.13 -4.21
C PHE A 258 -24.93 34.59 -4.12
N ASP A 259 -25.23 35.73 -4.76
CA ASP A 259 -26.57 36.30 -4.76
C ASP A 259 -27.48 35.67 -5.80
N THR A 260 -26.94 35.11 -6.89
CA THR A 260 -27.68 34.54 -7.99
C THR A 260 -27.29 33.11 -8.33
N LEU A 261 -28.21 32.35 -8.87
CA LEU A 261 -27.98 30.98 -9.35
C LEU A 261 -26.90 30.92 -10.45
N ASP A 262 -26.86 31.93 -11.31
CA ASP A 262 -25.86 31.97 -12.39
C ASP A 262 -24.46 32.16 -11.85
N GLU A 263 -24.26 32.95 -10.82
CA GLU A 263 -22.94 33.08 -10.11
C GLU A 263 -22.54 31.77 -9.45
N LEU A 264 -23.48 31.11 -8.76
CA LEU A 264 -23.22 29.79 -8.16
C LEU A 264 -22.84 28.75 -9.22
N LYS A 265 -23.55 28.71 -10.37
CA LYS A 265 -23.21 27.81 -11.47
C LYS A 265 -21.84 28.10 -12.08
N ALA A 266 -21.46 29.38 -12.21
CA ALA A 266 -20.13 29.76 -12.69
C ALA A 266 -19.01 29.30 -11.73
N ASP A 267 -19.24 29.38 -10.42
CA ASP A 267 -18.30 28.86 -9.41
C ASP A 267 -18.21 27.32 -9.47
N ILE A 268 -19.34 26.63 -9.59
CA ILE A 268 -19.37 25.17 -9.78
C ILE A 268 -18.62 24.78 -11.06
N GLU A 269 -18.85 25.47 -12.19
CA GLU A 269 -18.14 25.23 -13.44
C GLU A 269 -16.62 25.36 -13.26
N LYS A 270 -16.18 26.41 -12.57
CA LYS A 270 -14.77 26.61 -12.24
C LYS A 270 -14.20 25.47 -11.40
N LYS A 271 -14.90 25.05 -10.34
CA LYS A 271 -14.48 23.94 -9.47
C LYS A 271 -14.41 22.60 -10.23
N VAL A 272 -15.39 22.33 -11.09
CA VAL A 272 -15.39 21.14 -11.95
C VAL A 272 -14.22 21.21 -12.95
N ALA A 273 -13.96 22.36 -13.56
CA ALA A 273 -12.81 22.53 -14.44
C ALA A 273 -11.47 22.28 -13.72
N GLU A 274 -11.33 22.78 -12.50
CA GLU A 274 -10.15 22.52 -11.65
C GLU A 274 -9.99 21.04 -11.29
N GLN A 275 -11.09 20.34 -10.98
CA GLN A 275 -11.07 18.89 -10.71
C GLN A 275 -10.67 18.11 -11.96
N LEU A 276 -11.21 18.43 -13.11
CA LEU A 276 -10.85 17.82 -14.40
C LEU A 276 -9.40 18.13 -14.76
N GLY A 277 -8.90 19.34 -14.46
CA GLY A 277 -7.50 19.70 -14.63
C GLY A 277 -6.58 18.84 -13.76
N ARG A 278 -6.93 18.62 -12.49
CA ARG A 278 -6.19 17.70 -11.61
C ARG A 278 -6.17 16.26 -12.14
N LYS A 279 -7.32 15.75 -12.61
CA LYS A 279 -7.39 14.42 -13.27
C LYS A 279 -6.50 14.36 -14.51
N GLN A 280 -6.48 15.41 -15.32
CA GLN A 280 -5.63 15.50 -16.51
C GLN A 280 -4.14 15.43 -16.16
N VAL A 281 -3.71 16.08 -15.06
CA VAL A 281 -2.32 16.00 -14.57
C VAL A 281 -1.98 14.59 -14.10
N LEU A 282 -2.89 13.92 -13.39
CA LEU A 282 -2.70 12.53 -12.98
C LEU A 282 -2.59 11.61 -14.21
N GLN A 283 -3.45 11.78 -15.21
CA GLN A 283 -3.36 11.05 -16.47
C GLN A 283 -2.00 11.28 -17.17
N ALA A 284 -1.51 12.51 -17.17
CA ALA A 284 -0.19 12.82 -17.74
C ALA A 284 0.94 12.07 -17.00
N ARG A 285 0.90 12.06 -15.67
CA ARG A 285 1.85 11.32 -14.83
C ARG A 285 1.89 9.83 -15.19
N ASP A 286 0.70 9.22 -15.27
CA ASP A 286 0.58 7.79 -15.60
C ASP A 286 1.14 7.48 -16.99
N ILE A 287 0.79 8.28 -17.99
CA ILE A 287 1.26 8.11 -19.38
C ILE A 287 2.79 8.28 -19.45
N ILE A 288 3.37 9.29 -18.76
CA ILE A 288 4.83 9.49 -18.74
C ILE A 288 5.52 8.25 -18.18
N VAL A 289 5.06 7.75 -17.03
CA VAL A 289 5.66 6.58 -16.38
C VAL A 289 5.51 5.32 -17.26
N GLU A 290 4.33 5.09 -17.84
CA GLU A 290 4.08 3.96 -18.74
C GLU A 290 4.95 4.00 -20.00
N GLU A 291 5.14 5.17 -20.58
CA GLU A 291 6.03 5.35 -21.73
C GLU A 291 7.49 5.03 -21.37
N LEU A 292 7.96 5.48 -20.21
CA LEU A 292 9.29 5.18 -19.71
C LEU A 292 9.47 3.69 -19.44
N ILE A 293 8.50 3.03 -18.81
CA ILE A 293 8.50 1.58 -18.55
C ILE A 293 8.61 0.82 -19.87
N SER A 294 7.77 1.16 -20.86
CA SER A 294 7.74 0.48 -22.15
C SER A 294 9.07 0.57 -22.89
N LYS A 295 9.77 1.69 -22.79
CA LYS A 295 11.07 1.94 -23.43
C LYS A 295 12.23 1.32 -22.66
N ALA A 296 12.15 1.23 -21.34
CA ALA A 296 13.24 0.78 -20.47
C ALA A 296 13.52 -0.74 -20.58
N LYS A 297 12.51 -1.54 -20.95
CA LYS A 297 12.60 -3.01 -21.03
C LYS A 297 13.23 -3.62 -19.78
N ILE A 298 12.69 -3.31 -18.63
CA ILE A 298 13.20 -3.70 -17.31
C ILE A 298 13.07 -5.21 -17.15
N PRO A 299 14.16 -5.95 -16.87
CA PRO A 299 14.06 -7.36 -16.51
C PRO A 299 13.26 -7.54 -15.22
N MET A 300 12.42 -8.56 -15.17
CA MET A 300 11.59 -8.86 -14.00
C MET A 300 12.11 -10.08 -13.26
N SER A 301 11.98 -10.06 -11.94
CA SER A 301 12.21 -11.22 -11.10
C SER A 301 10.86 -11.90 -10.84
N ASP A 302 10.60 -13.01 -11.50
CA ASP A 302 9.36 -13.78 -11.30
C ASP A 302 9.24 -14.23 -9.84
N VAL A 303 10.34 -14.58 -9.19
CA VAL A 303 10.37 -14.99 -7.77
C VAL A 303 9.96 -13.86 -6.84
N ALA A 304 10.46 -12.65 -7.07
CA ALA A 304 10.11 -11.49 -6.25
C ALA A 304 8.64 -11.10 -6.42
N ILE A 305 8.15 -11.09 -7.67
CA ILE A 305 6.74 -10.79 -7.98
C ILE A 305 5.80 -11.83 -7.38
N GLU A 306 6.07 -13.13 -7.61
CA GLU A 306 5.20 -14.20 -7.07
C GLU A 306 5.11 -14.15 -5.54
N ARG A 307 6.20 -13.82 -4.86
CA ARG A 307 6.19 -13.66 -3.40
C ARG A 307 5.34 -12.47 -2.95
N GLU A 308 5.43 -11.34 -3.66
CA GLU A 308 4.61 -10.16 -3.36
C GLU A 308 3.11 -10.46 -3.56
N VAL A 309 2.78 -11.11 -4.69
CA VAL A 309 1.42 -11.56 -5.00
C VAL A 309 0.90 -12.54 -3.95
N HIS A 310 1.72 -13.52 -3.56
CA HIS A 310 1.34 -14.48 -2.54
C HIS A 310 1.02 -13.80 -1.20
N ASN A 311 1.91 -12.91 -0.73
CA ASN A 311 1.72 -12.18 0.52
C ASN A 311 0.46 -11.29 0.48
N HIS A 312 0.18 -10.65 -0.66
CA HIS A 312 -1.02 -9.84 -0.85
C HIS A 312 -2.29 -10.70 -0.72
N LEU A 313 -2.36 -11.79 -1.48
CA LEU A 313 -3.51 -12.70 -1.48
C LEU A 313 -3.70 -13.43 -0.14
N GLU A 314 -2.59 -13.76 0.56
CA GLU A 314 -2.64 -14.33 1.90
C GLU A 314 -3.22 -13.33 2.91
N GLY A 315 -2.80 -12.06 2.83
CA GLY A 315 -3.31 -10.99 3.68
C GLY A 315 -4.81 -10.75 3.51
N GLU A 316 -5.34 -10.96 2.30
CA GLU A 316 -6.77 -10.85 1.99
C GLU A 316 -7.55 -12.16 2.19
N GLY A 317 -6.87 -13.29 2.45
CA GLY A 317 -7.50 -14.61 2.53
C GLY A 317 -8.03 -15.14 1.17
N ARG A 318 -7.43 -14.69 0.04
CA ARG A 318 -7.86 -14.97 -1.34
C ARG A 318 -6.84 -15.77 -2.15
N LEU A 319 -6.09 -16.67 -1.53
CA LEU A 319 -5.03 -17.46 -2.19
C LEU A 319 -5.52 -18.29 -3.38
N GLU A 320 -6.78 -18.74 -3.35
CA GLU A 320 -7.39 -19.59 -4.40
C GLU A 320 -8.14 -18.78 -5.48
N ASP A 321 -8.05 -17.44 -5.46
CA ASP A 321 -8.72 -16.58 -6.43
C ASP A 321 -7.80 -16.29 -7.62
N ASP A 322 -7.87 -17.13 -8.64
CA ASP A 322 -7.02 -17.03 -9.83
C ASP A 322 -7.25 -15.75 -10.64
N VAL A 323 -8.47 -15.21 -10.64
CA VAL A 323 -8.78 -13.96 -11.37
C VAL A 323 -8.10 -12.79 -10.67
N HIS A 324 -8.27 -12.68 -9.37
CA HIS A 324 -7.64 -11.65 -8.56
C HIS A 324 -6.11 -11.78 -8.54
N ARG A 325 -5.58 -13.02 -8.49
CA ARG A 325 -4.13 -13.29 -8.62
C ARG A 325 -3.55 -12.66 -9.88
N LYS A 326 -4.23 -12.80 -11.01
CA LYS A 326 -3.77 -12.22 -12.27
C LYS A 326 -3.74 -10.69 -12.22
N GLU A 327 -4.79 -10.07 -11.69
CA GLU A 327 -4.88 -8.61 -11.53
C GLU A 327 -3.75 -8.09 -10.63
N VAL A 328 -3.57 -8.71 -9.46
CA VAL A 328 -2.50 -8.36 -8.50
C VAL A 328 -1.12 -8.58 -9.12
N THR A 329 -0.93 -9.61 -9.95
CA THR A 329 0.35 -9.86 -10.64
C THR A 329 0.67 -8.72 -11.62
N GLU A 330 -0.28 -8.31 -12.45
CA GLU A 330 -0.10 -7.23 -13.43
C GLU A 330 0.18 -5.90 -12.69
N GLU A 331 -0.53 -5.63 -11.60
CA GLU A 331 -0.33 -4.44 -10.78
C GLU A 331 1.04 -4.45 -10.08
N SER A 332 1.43 -5.57 -9.44
CA SER A 332 2.74 -5.70 -8.78
C SER A 332 3.89 -5.53 -9.77
N GLN A 333 3.77 -6.07 -10.98
CA GLN A 333 4.75 -5.86 -12.04
C GLN A 333 4.88 -4.38 -12.42
N LYS A 334 3.75 -3.70 -12.63
CA LYS A 334 3.72 -2.27 -12.96
C LYS A 334 4.31 -1.43 -11.83
N ASN A 335 3.94 -1.72 -10.59
CA ASN A 335 4.43 -1.01 -9.40
C ASN A 335 5.96 -1.20 -9.23
N PHE A 336 6.45 -2.42 -9.44
CA PHE A 336 7.88 -2.72 -9.39
C PHE A 336 8.67 -1.92 -10.45
N GLN A 337 8.21 -1.93 -11.70
CA GLN A 337 8.84 -1.18 -12.79
C GLN A 337 8.79 0.32 -12.55
N THR A 338 7.64 0.84 -12.10
CA THR A 338 7.48 2.25 -11.73
C THR A 338 8.49 2.67 -10.67
N ARG A 339 8.62 1.87 -9.60
CA ARG A 339 9.58 2.13 -8.54
C ARG A 339 11.00 2.22 -9.07
N LEU A 340 11.42 1.25 -9.88
CA LEU A 340 12.78 1.23 -10.44
C LEU A 340 13.08 2.42 -11.36
N ILE A 341 12.12 2.83 -12.21
CA ILE A 341 12.24 4.03 -13.05
C ILE A 341 12.41 5.27 -12.18
N LEU A 342 11.55 5.44 -11.18
CA LEU A 342 11.58 6.64 -10.34
C LEU A 342 12.83 6.69 -9.46
N ASP A 343 13.29 5.55 -8.92
CA ASP A 343 14.55 5.48 -8.17
C ASP A 343 15.75 5.89 -9.06
N LYS A 344 15.76 5.51 -10.35
CA LYS A 344 16.78 5.97 -11.30
C LYS A 344 16.71 7.47 -11.58
N VAL A 345 15.51 8.05 -11.65
CA VAL A 345 15.35 9.52 -11.79
C VAL A 345 15.82 10.22 -10.52
N VAL A 346 15.46 9.70 -9.33
CA VAL A 346 15.94 10.24 -8.05
C VAL A 346 17.46 10.28 -7.98
N ASP A 347 18.12 9.17 -8.36
CA ASP A 347 19.56 9.04 -8.36
C ASP A 347 20.21 9.98 -9.41
N ALA A 348 19.65 10.07 -10.63
CA ALA A 348 20.21 10.84 -11.74
C ALA A 348 20.08 12.35 -11.55
N GLU A 349 18.98 12.81 -10.95
CA GLU A 349 18.70 14.24 -10.71
C GLU A 349 19.06 14.65 -9.26
N GLU A 350 19.68 13.77 -8.48
CA GLU A 350 20.10 14.00 -7.09
C GLU A 350 18.96 14.58 -6.22
N ILE A 351 17.73 14.04 -6.38
CA ILE A 351 16.54 14.52 -5.68
C ILE A 351 16.68 14.24 -4.19
N LYS A 352 16.69 15.30 -3.39
CA LYS A 352 16.79 15.24 -1.93
C LYS A 352 15.44 15.48 -1.28
N VAL A 353 15.24 14.83 -0.16
CA VAL A 353 14.12 15.05 0.75
C VAL A 353 14.64 15.76 1.98
N GLU A 354 14.14 16.96 2.22
CA GLU A 354 14.46 17.72 3.42
C GLU A 354 13.63 17.22 4.61
N ASP A 355 14.18 17.33 5.83
CA ASP A 355 13.52 16.84 7.04
C ASP A 355 12.12 17.44 7.23
N GLN A 356 11.97 18.72 6.90
CA GLN A 356 10.68 19.41 7.01
C GLN A 356 9.64 18.85 6.03
N GLU A 357 10.03 18.59 4.79
CA GLU A 357 9.14 17.98 3.77
C GLU A 357 8.68 16.58 4.20
N LEU A 358 9.60 15.81 4.81
CA LEU A 358 9.27 14.48 5.31
C LEU A 358 8.28 14.54 6.47
N ILE A 359 8.44 15.48 7.41
CA ILE A 359 7.50 15.69 8.52
C ILE A 359 6.11 16.05 7.99
N GLU A 360 6.03 16.96 7.03
CA GLU A 360 4.75 17.36 6.40
C GLU A 360 4.10 16.19 5.65
N TYR A 361 4.90 15.41 4.92
CA TYR A 361 4.43 14.20 4.24
C TYR A 361 3.88 13.16 5.21
N LEU A 362 4.58 12.90 6.32
CA LEU A 362 4.11 11.99 7.37
C LEU A 362 2.84 12.50 8.06
N ALA A 363 2.74 13.80 8.32
CA ALA A 363 1.54 14.40 8.91
C ALA A 363 0.32 14.27 7.98
N MET A 364 0.50 14.43 6.68
CA MET A 364 -0.55 14.22 5.69
C MET A 364 -0.99 12.75 5.64
N ASN A 365 -0.04 11.81 5.67
CA ASN A 365 -0.38 10.37 5.72
C ASN A 365 -1.13 9.99 6.99
N ALA A 366 -0.76 10.56 8.15
CA ALA A 366 -1.46 10.33 9.42
C ALA A 366 -2.96 10.63 9.32
N GLN A 367 -3.34 11.72 8.62
CA GLN A 367 -4.75 12.07 8.39
C GLN A 367 -5.51 10.99 7.61
N SER A 368 -4.86 10.37 6.61
CA SER A 368 -5.46 9.29 5.82
C SER A 368 -5.73 8.03 6.65
N TYR A 369 -4.93 7.82 7.71
CA TYR A 369 -5.12 6.73 8.67
C TYR A 369 -5.99 7.11 9.88
N GLY A 370 -6.50 8.34 9.96
CA GLY A 370 -7.27 8.84 11.10
C GLY A 370 -6.45 8.93 12.41
N MET A 371 -5.13 9.07 12.31
CA MET A 371 -4.19 9.10 13.43
C MET A 371 -3.73 10.52 13.75
N ASP A 372 -3.34 10.76 15.02
CA ASP A 372 -2.62 11.99 15.38
C ASP A 372 -1.26 12.03 14.67
N PRO A 373 -0.88 13.15 14.02
CA PRO A 373 0.37 13.26 13.29
C PRO A 373 1.63 12.94 14.11
N ASN A 374 1.68 13.39 15.37
CA ASN A 374 2.84 13.14 16.21
C ASN A 374 2.98 11.67 16.60
N ASP A 375 1.86 11.00 16.84
CA ASP A 375 1.85 9.58 17.21
C ASP A 375 2.23 8.71 16.00
N PHE A 376 1.75 9.06 14.80
CA PHE A 376 2.14 8.40 13.57
C PHE A 376 3.66 8.56 13.30
N ILE A 377 4.20 9.78 13.41
CA ILE A 377 5.64 10.04 13.24
C ILE A 377 6.48 9.22 14.23
N LYS A 378 6.08 9.15 15.51
CA LYS A 378 6.76 8.32 16.52
C LYS A 378 6.71 6.83 16.16
N GLN A 379 5.56 6.35 15.69
CA GLN A 379 5.39 4.96 15.27
C GLN A 379 6.30 4.62 14.07
N VAL A 380 6.32 5.46 13.04
CA VAL A 380 7.21 5.31 11.88
C VAL A 380 8.68 5.28 12.30
N ALA A 381 9.09 6.19 13.21
CA ALA A 381 10.45 6.23 13.73
C ALA A 381 10.81 5.00 14.56
N SER A 382 9.92 4.55 15.46
CA SER A 382 10.15 3.37 16.31
C SER A 382 10.22 2.06 15.52
N ASN A 383 9.47 1.97 14.40
CA ASN A 383 9.47 0.83 13.51
C ASN A 383 10.63 0.86 12.49
N GLY A 384 11.48 1.90 12.50
CA GLY A 384 12.58 2.05 11.55
C GLY A 384 12.14 2.33 10.11
N GLN A 385 10.92 2.82 9.89
CA GLN A 385 10.32 3.02 8.57
C GLN A 385 10.61 4.39 7.94
N VAL A 386 11.36 5.25 8.63
CA VAL A 386 11.68 6.63 8.15
C VAL A 386 12.28 6.62 6.75
N ALA A 387 13.23 5.71 6.48
CA ALA A 387 13.87 5.61 5.16
C ALA A 387 12.88 5.19 4.06
N LEU A 388 11.88 4.37 4.38
CA LEU A 388 10.82 3.96 3.46
C LEU A 388 10.01 5.18 2.99
N TYR A 389 9.46 5.95 3.94
CA TYR A 389 8.68 7.15 3.64
C TYR A 389 9.51 8.24 2.96
N ALA A 390 10.79 8.40 3.31
CA ALA A 390 11.69 9.31 2.61
C ALA A 390 11.89 8.89 1.14
N SER A 391 12.03 7.59 0.86
CA SER A 391 12.13 7.08 -0.51
C SER A 391 10.82 7.26 -1.30
N GLU A 392 9.67 7.09 -0.67
CA GLU A 392 8.36 7.35 -1.28
C GLU A 392 8.20 8.82 -1.66
N LEU A 393 8.55 9.73 -0.75
CA LEU A 393 8.51 11.17 -1.02
C LEU A 393 9.51 11.56 -2.14
N ALA A 394 10.70 10.97 -2.15
CA ALA A 394 11.67 11.21 -3.23
C ALA A 394 11.12 10.78 -4.59
N ARG A 395 10.46 9.62 -4.69
CA ARG A 395 9.80 9.16 -5.92
C ARG A 395 8.65 10.07 -6.34
N ARG A 396 7.86 10.58 -5.38
CA ARG A 396 6.82 11.57 -5.66
C ARG A 396 7.41 12.82 -6.28
N LYS A 397 8.49 13.34 -5.70
CA LYS A 397 9.25 14.49 -6.27
C LYS A 397 9.82 14.16 -7.66
N ALA A 398 10.24 12.92 -7.89
CA ALA A 398 10.70 12.48 -9.22
C ALA A 398 9.57 12.50 -10.27
N VAL A 399 8.36 12.09 -9.90
CA VAL A 399 7.19 12.22 -10.78
C VAL A 399 6.89 13.68 -11.09
N ASP A 400 6.91 14.55 -10.09
CA ASP A 400 6.70 15.99 -10.28
C ASP A 400 7.78 16.60 -11.19
N PHE A 401 9.04 16.18 -11.03
CA PHE A 401 10.13 16.56 -11.94
C PHE A 401 9.88 16.08 -13.37
N LEU A 402 9.45 14.85 -13.57
CA LEU A 402 9.14 14.29 -14.90
C LEU A 402 8.03 15.10 -15.59
N VAL A 403 6.96 15.40 -14.85
CA VAL A 403 5.83 16.21 -15.36
C VAL A 403 6.29 17.63 -15.70
N ALA A 404 7.13 18.24 -14.84
CA ALA A 404 7.66 19.58 -15.05
C ALA A 404 8.52 19.72 -16.32
N ASN A 405 9.17 18.63 -16.73
CA ASN A 405 10.04 18.59 -17.92
C ASN A 405 9.36 17.97 -19.14
N ALA A 406 8.11 17.53 -19.06
CA ALA A 406 7.38 16.95 -20.17
C ALA A 406 6.66 18.00 -21.02
N GLU A 407 6.56 17.76 -22.33
CA GLU A 407 5.68 18.52 -23.23
C GLU A 407 4.29 17.90 -23.23
N ILE A 408 3.38 18.46 -22.42
CA ILE A 408 2.02 17.92 -22.27
C ILE A 408 1.07 18.73 -23.17
N THR A 409 0.38 18.04 -24.06
CA THR A 409 -0.65 18.61 -24.94
C THR A 409 -1.96 17.84 -24.82
N ASP A 410 -3.09 18.50 -25.01
CA ASP A 410 -4.34 17.80 -25.15
C ASP A 410 -4.46 17.15 -26.55
N THR A 411 -5.48 16.31 -26.74
CA THR A 411 -5.73 15.66 -28.04
C THR A 411 -6.14 16.65 -29.14
N LYS A 412 -6.40 17.92 -28.82
CA LYS A 412 -6.66 19.01 -29.77
C LYS A 412 -5.40 19.82 -30.09
N GLY A 413 -4.28 19.51 -29.44
CA GLY A 413 -2.99 20.20 -29.62
C GLY A 413 -2.78 21.44 -28.76
N ASN A 414 -3.67 21.71 -27.81
CA ASN A 414 -3.47 22.80 -26.87
C ASN A 414 -2.43 22.37 -25.80
N LYS A 415 -1.53 23.27 -25.46
CA LYS A 415 -0.59 23.03 -24.36
C LYS A 415 -1.36 23.01 -23.04
N VAL A 416 -1.08 22.01 -22.22
CA VAL A 416 -1.66 21.90 -20.88
C VAL A 416 -0.70 22.60 -19.90
N ASP A 417 -1.20 23.66 -19.27
CA ASP A 417 -0.51 24.37 -18.20
C ASP A 417 -0.87 23.68 -16.88
N TYR A 418 0.14 23.23 -16.15
CA TYR A 418 -0.03 22.63 -14.83
C TYR A 418 0.81 23.40 -13.82
N GLN A 419 0.23 23.68 -12.66
CA GLN A 419 0.97 24.11 -11.48
C GLN A 419 1.27 22.86 -10.64
N VAL A 420 2.56 22.61 -10.40
CA VAL A 420 3.02 21.52 -9.53
C VAL A 420 2.78 21.89 -8.06
#